data_a81863c5e43d86b59d30ed183b9bccf6
#
_entry.id   a81863c5e43d86b59d30ed183b9bccf6
#
_cell.length_a   1.000
_cell.length_b   1.000
_cell.length_c   1.000
_cell.angle_alpha   90.00
_cell.angle_beta   90.00
_cell.angle_gamma   90.00
#
_symmetry.space_group_name_H-M   'P 1'
#
loop_
_entity.id
_entity.type
_entity.pdbx_description
1 polymer ?
#
loop_
_entity_poly.entity_id
_entity_poly.type
_entity_poly.pdbx_seq_one_letter_code
_entity_poly.pdbx_strand_id
1 'polypeptide(L)'
;MPTLYERRQLVTPGDLLAEGDYEAGDNTYREGDKIYATRIGLVEYDRKKVYLVALKSFYVPKVGDTVIGKVVDVGIGGWVVDIKTPYPAMLRASDALDGPFKPQRNDLTSIFDVGDLLIAKIVAYDRTRGPLLSVQENGLGRIERGQIIEVTPTKIPRVIGKKGSMINMIKQETGCHVTIGQNGLIIVSGKSLEDERLAMMAIRKIEQEAHTSGLTDRVTGMIQKEKRGGENVSKSA
;
A
#
# COMPACT_ATOMS: atom_id res chain seq x y z
N MET A 1 -8.85 -34.24 7.85
CA MET A 1 -7.69 -34.16 8.73
C MET A 1 -7.78 -32.88 9.55
N PRO A 2 -7.45 -32.89 10.81
CA PRO A 2 -7.80 -31.78 11.70
C PRO A 2 -6.88 -30.57 11.42
N THR A 3 -7.52 -29.45 11.15
CA THR A 3 -6.91 -28.14 11.38
C THR A 3 -6.86 -27.93 12.89
N LEU A 4 -5.73 -27.50 13.41
CA LEU A 4 -5.51 -27.36 14.86
C LEU A 4 -6.11 -26.07 15.41
N TYR A 5 -6.45 -25.13 14.54
CA TYR A 5 -7.04 -23.83 14.87
C TYR A 5 -8.32 -23.58 14.07
N GLU A 6 -9.24 -22.83 14.65
CA GLU A 6 -10.42 -22.34 13.96
C GLU A 6 -10.04 -21.21 12.97
N ARG A 7 -10.88 -21.05 11.94
CA ARG A 7 -10.71 -19.94 10.99
C ARG A 7 -10.77 -18.60 11.72
N ARG A 8 -9.79 -17.72 11.45
CA ARG A 8 -9.59 -16.42 12.10
C ARG A 8 -9.17 -16.48 13.57
N GLN A 9 -8.76 -17.60 14.04
CA GLN A 9 -8.13 -17.68 15.36
C GLN A 9 -6.75 -17.05 15.34
N LEU A 10 -6.40 -16.34 16.43
CA LEU A 10 -5.10 -15.71 16.61
C LEU A 10 -4.04 -16.78 16.87
N VAL A 11 -2.93 -16.67 16.15
CA VAL A 11 -1.76 -17.55 16.30
C VAL A 11 -0.48 -16.74 16.38
N THR A 12 0.55 -17.36 16.97
CA THR A 12 1.88 -16.78 17.16
C THR A 12 2.94 -17.54 16.35
N PRO A 13 4.11 -16.92 16.08
CA PRO A 13 5.20 -17.61 15.38
C PRO A 13 5.58 -18.90 16.10
N GLY A 14 5.71 -19.99 15.32
CA GLY A 14 5.99 -21.33 15.82
C GLY A 14 4.78 -22.19 16.11
N ASP A 15 3.56 -21.63 16.12
CA ASP A 15 2.33 -22.42 16.28
C ASP A 15 2.16 -23.37 15.09
N LEU A 16 1.85 -24.64 15.38
CA LEU A 16 1.53 -25.67 14.40
C LEU A 16 0.10 -25.49 13.91
N LEU A 17 -0.11 -25.17 12.65
CA LEU A 17 -1.41 -24.82 12.08
C LEU A 17 -2.15 -26.02 11.49
N ALA A 18 -1.43 -26.89 10.81
CA ALA A 18 -1.99 -28.08 10.15
C ALA A 18 -0.93 -29.15 9.95
N GLU A 19 -1.38 -30.41 9.83
CA GLU A 19 -0.54 -31.57 9.47
C GLU A 19 -1.13 -32.29 8.27
N GLY A 20 -0.24 -32.86 7.43
CA GLY A 20 -0.60 -33.69 6.29
C GLY A 20 -0.63 -32.95 4.96
N ASP A 21 -1.62 -33.27 4.11
CA ASP A 21 -1.71 -32.81 2.72
C ASP A 21 -2.29 -31.39 2.61
N TYR A 22 -1.62 -30.44 3.27
CA TYR A 22 -1.89 -29.03 3.16
C TYR A 22 -0.73 -28.30 2.50
N GLU A 23 -1.00 -27.18 1.82
CA GLU A 23 0.00 -26.30 1.22
C GLU A 23 0.25 -25.09 2.13
N ALA A 24 1.53 -24.76 2.35
CA ALA A 24 1.91 -23.56 3.06
C ALA A 24 1.68 -22.33 2.17
N GLY A 25 0.90 -21.39 2.69
CA GLY A 25 0.61 -20.11 2.05
C GLY A 25 1.40 -18.94 2.64
N ASP A 26 0.86 -17.73 2.47
CA ASP A 26 1.49 -16.51 2.97
C ASP A 26 1.65 -16.57 4.51
N ASN A 27 2.83 -16.14 5.01
CA ASN A 27 3.19 -16.10 6.44
C ASN A 27 3.16 -17.46 7.16
N THR A 28 3.30 -18.55 6.40
CA THR A 28 3.47 -19.89 6.95
C THR A 28 4.70 -20.56 6.34
N TYR A 29 5.23 -21.57 6.98
CA TYR A 29 6.27 -22.42 6.37
C TYR A 29 5.98 -23.89 6.64
N ARG A 30 6.45 -24.74 5.74
CA ARG A 30 6.31 -26.19 5.84
C ARG A 30 7.61 -26.84 6.29
N GLU A 31 7.50 -27.73 7.25
CA GLU A 31 8.58 -28.62 7.68
C GLU A 31 8.04 -30.05 7.71
N GLY A 32 8.49 -30.86 6.74
CA GLY A 32 7.93 -32.20 6.53
C GLY A 32 6.46 -32.17 6.14
N ASP A 33 5.61 -32.78 6.94
CA ASP A 33 4.15 -32.81 6.81
C ASP A 33 3.42 -31.74 7.65
N LYS A 34 4.17 -30.88 8.37
CA LYS A 34 3.69 -29.89 9.29
C LYS A 34 3.78 -28.47 8.72
N ILE A 35 2.78 -27.64 9.01
CA ILE A 35 2.76 -26.24 8.62
C ILE A 35 2.70 -25.37 9.87
N TYR A 36 3.64 -24.43 9.96
CA TYR A 36 3.83 -23.54 11.11
C TYR A 36 3.59 -22.09 10.75
N ALA A 37 3.14 -21.31 11.74
CA ALA A 37 3.05 -19.87 11.66
C ALA A 37 4.45 -19.21 11.67
N THR A 38 4.66 -18.21 10.81
CA THR A 38 5.90 -17.39 10.82
C THR A 38 5.71 -16.03 11.45
N ARG A 39 4.46 -15.59 11.65
CA ARG A 39 4.10 -14.27 12.18
C ARG A 39 2.87 -14.35 13.08
N ILE A 40 2.67 -13.30 13.90
CA ILE A 40 1.41 -13.11 14.62
C ILE A 40 0.33 -12.75 13.60
N GLY A 41 -0.77 -13.50 13.59
CA GLY A 41 -1.83 -13.27 12.62
C GLY A 41 -3.07 -14.13 12.89
N LEU A 42 -4.03 -13.99 11.99
CA LEU A 42 -5.25 -14.78 11.98
C LEU A 42 -5.11 -15.90 10.94
N VAL A 43 -5.34 -17.14 11.37
CA VAL A 43 -5.24 -18.28 10.45
C VAL A 43 -6.43 -18.28 9.49
N GLU A 44 -6.16 -18.54 8.22
CA GLU A 44 -7.16 -18.69 7.17
C GLU A 44 -6.85 -19.94 6.33
N TYR A 45 -7.92 -20.54 5.81
CA TYR A 45 -7.88 -21.75 5.02
C TYR A 45 -8.59 -21.50 3.68
N ASP A 46 -7.92 -21.82 2.58
CA ASP A 46 -8.53 -21.86 1.25
C ASP A 46 -8.29 -23.25 0.65
N ARG A 47 -9.32 -24.10 0.66
CA ARG A 47 -9.26 -25.52 0.29
C ARG A 47 -8.15 -26.25 1.08
N LYS A 48 -7.02 -26.56 0.42
CA LYS A 48 -5.87 -27.22 1.02
C LYS A 48 -4.75 -26.25 1.43
N LYS A 49 -4.90 -24.96 1.16
CA LYS A 49 -3.89 -23.96 1.47
C LYS A 49 -4.16 -23.33 2.84
N VAL A 50 -3.12 -23.33 3.69
CA VAL A 50 -3.14 -22.68 5.02
C VAL A 50 -2.27 -21.44 4.94
N TYR A 51 -2.81 -20.28 5.33
CA TYR A 51 -2.09 -19.03 5.34
C TYR A 51 -2.51 -18.14 6.51
N LEU A 52 -1.71 -17.13 6.81
CA LEU A 52 -1.99 -16.18 7.86
C LEU A 52 -2.21 -14.78 7.31
N VAL A 53 -3.26 -14.14 7.81
CA VAL A 53 -3.45 -12.71 7.68
C VAL A 53 -2.70 -12.04 8.83
N ALA A 54 -1.51 -11.52 8.56
CA ALA A 54 -0.68 -10.88 9.58
C ALA A 54 -1.38 -9.64 10.15
N LEU A 55 -1.39 -9.48 11.48
CA LEU A 55 -1.99 -8.32 12.15
C LEU A 55 -1.15 -7.05 11.96
N LYS A 56 0.17 -7.20 11.96
CA LYS A 56 1.13 -6.14 11.67
C LYS A 56 2.25 -6.73 10.82
N SER A 57 2.53 -6.13 9.68
CA SER A 57 3.58 -6.60 8.79
C SER A 57 4.21 -5.43 8.05
N PHE A 58 5.49 -5.58 7.73
CA PHE A 58 6.15 -4.75 6.75
C PHE A 58 5.61 -5.08 5.36
N TYR A 59 5.67 -4.11 4.48
CA TYR A 59 5.41 -4.35 3.08
C TYR A 59 6.48 -5.29 2.51
N VAL A 60 6.05 -6.32 1.83
CA VAL A 60 6.91 -7.23 1.07
C VAL A 60 6.61 -7.01 -0.41
N PRO A 61 7.59 -6.54 -1.20
CA PRO A 61 7.39 -6.28 -2.61
C PRO A 61 6.90 -7.51 -3.38
N LYS A 62 5.91 -7.30 -4.26
CA LYS A 62 5.45 -8.30 -5.20
C LYS A 62 5.45 -7.71 -6.61
N VAL A 63 5.82 -8.52 -7.59
CA VAL A 63 5.75 -8.11 -9.00
C VAL A 63 4.30 -7.78 -9.37
N GLY A 64 4.11 -6.64 -10.01
CA GLY A 64 2.79 -6.10 -10.34
C GLY A 64 2.21 -5.12 -9.34
N ASP A 65 2.78 -4.99 -8.13
CA ASP A 65 2.33 -4.00 -7.15
C ASP A 65 2.62 -2.57 -7.63
N THR A 66 1.65 -1.69 -7.43
CA THR A 66 1.85 -0.24 -7.55
C THR A 66 2.31 0.30 -6.20
N VAL A 67 3.40 1.04 -6.20
CA VAL A 67 4.01 1.61 -4.99
C VAL A 67 4.24 3.11 -5.16
N ILE A 68 4.24 3.82 -4.04
CA ILE A 68 4.65 5.20 -3.98
C ILE A 68 6.06 5.22 -3.37
N GLY A 69 6.98 5.95 -3.99
CA GLY A 69 8.34 6.03 -3.51
C GLY A 69 8.90 7.45 -3.54
N LYS A 70 9.97 7.64 -2.79
CA LYS A 70 10.75 8.88 -2.77
C LYS A 70 12.12 8.61 -3.38
N VAL A 71 12.52 9.42 -4.32
CA VAL A 71 13.88 9.38 -4.89
C VAL A 71 14.87 9.77 -3.79
N VAL A 72 15.84 8.91 -3.54
CA VAL A 72 16.87 9.13 -2.51
C VAL A 72 18.25 9.33 -3.10
N ASP A 73 18.47 8.86 -4.32
CA ASP A 73 19.73 9.06 -5.04
C ASP A 73 19.53 9.00 -6.56
N VAL A 74 20.40 9.68 -7.30
CA VAL A 74 20.41 9.71 -8.77
C VAL A 74 21.75 9.19 -9.26
N GLY A 75 21.76 8.01 -9.86
CA GLY A 75 22.95 7.36 -10.41
C GLY A 75 23.11 7.60 -11.92
N ILE A 76 24.17 7.03 -12.52
CA ILE A 76 24.49 7.17 -13.95
C ILE A 76 23.40 6.57 -14.86
N GLY A 77 22.71 5.53 -14.43
CA GLY A 77 21.75 4.77 -15.23
C GLY A 77 20.31 4.75 -14.70
N GLY A 78 20.00 5.58 -13.71
CA GLY A 78 18.65 5.63 -13.08
C GLY A 78 18.66 6.14 -11.68
N TRP A 79 17.59 5.87 -10.95
CA TRP A 79 17.31 6.41 -9.63
C TRP A 79 17.21 5.31 -8.59
N VAL A 80 17.65 5.62 -7.39
CA VAL A 80 17.41 4.83 -6.18
C VAL A 80 16.19 5.41 -5.50
N VAL A 81 15.21 4.55 -5.21
CA VAL A 81 13.90 4.97 -4.70
C VAL A 81 13.60 4.24 -3.39
N ASP A 82 13.32 4.99 -2.33
CA ASP A 82 12.80 4.44 -1.08
C ASP A 82 11.30 4.18 -1.21
N ILE A 83 10.91 2.92 -1.14
CA ILE A 83 9.52 2.46 -1.15
C ILE A 83 9.08 1.88 0.20
N LYS A 84 9.75 2.27 1.30
CA LYS A 84 9.51 1.77 2.66
C LYS A 84 9.71 0.26 2.80
N THR A 85 10.74 -0.26 2.17
CA THR A 85 11.22 -1.63 2.30
C THR A 85 12.64 -1.67 2.83
N PRO A 86 13.11 -2.79 3.40
CA PRO A 86 14.48 -2.89 3.93
C PRO A 86 15.57 -2.63 2.87
N TYR A 87 15.25 -2.86 1.60
CA TYR A 87 16.13 -2.61 0.47
C TYR A 87 15.55 -1.54 -0.42
N PRO A 88 16.35 -0.55 -0.86
CA PRO A 88 15.88 0.46 -1.80
C PRO A 88 15.52 -0.19 -3.15
N ALA A 89 14.57 0.40 -3.82
CA ALA A 89 14.17 0.01 -5.17
C ALA A 89 15.01 0.75 -6.22
N MET A 90 15.17 0.15 -7.38
CA MET A 90 15.87 0.75 -8.52
C MET A 90 14.87 1.09 -9.63
N LEU A 91 14.88 2.32 -10.10
CA LEU A 91 14.22 2.75 -11.34
C LEU A 91 15.29 3.00 -12.39
N ARG A 92 15.33 2.18 -13.43
CA ARG A 92 16.29 2.38 -14.53
C ARG A 92 15.81 3.48 -15.45
N ALA A 93 16.75 4.19 -16.08
CA ALA A 93 16.42 5.21 -17.07
C ALA A 93 15.63 4.65 -18.26
N SER A 94 15.91 3.40 -18.67
CA SER A 94 15.13 2.68 -19.71
C SER A 94 13.68 2.40 -19.33
N ASP A 95 13.39 2.30 -18.04
CA ASP A 95 12.05 1.98 -17.51
C ASP A 95 11.27 3.25 -17.11
N ALA A 96 11.91 4.42 -17.31
CA ALA A 96 11.34 5.74 -17.05
C ALA A 96 11.16 6.59 -18.32
N LEU A 97 11.92 6.31 -19.36
CA LEU A 97 11.94 7.10 -20.59
C LEU A 97 11.24 6.38 -21.75
N ASP A 98 10.53 7.15 -22.56
CA ASP A 98 10.02 6.68 -23.85
C ASP A 98 11.16 6.71 -24.89
N GLY A 99 11.97 5.65 -24.91
CA GLY A 99 13.02 5.48 -25.90
C GLY A 99 14.40 5.15 -25.31
N PRO A 100 15.42 4.99 -26.17
CA PRO A 100 16.75 4.58 -25.74
C PRO A 100 17.42 5.68 -24.90
N PHE A 101 17.83 5.32 -23.70
CA PHE A 101 18.60 6.19 -22.81
C PHE A 101 19.99 6.50 -23.42
N LYS A 102 20.32 7.79 -23.52
CA LYS A 102 21.65 8.26 -23.95
C LYS A 102 22.26 9.12 -22.85
N PRO A 103 23.25 8.62 -22.09
CA PRO A 103 23.83 9.33 -20.94
C PRO A 103 24.35 10.73 -21.24
N GLN A 104 24.79 10.95 -22.49
CA GLN A 104 25.33 12.23 -22.94
C GLN A 104 24.25 13.30 -23.27
N ARG A 105 23.00 12.94 -23.38
CA ARG A 105 21.88 13.82 -23.78
C ARG A 105 20.77 13.93 -22.75
N ASN A 106 20.64 12.97 -21.85
CA ASN A 106 19.57 12.94 -20.90
C ASN A 106 20.10 13.26 -19.50
N ASP A 107 19.74 14.43 -19.03
CA ASP A 107 19.94 14.79 -17.62
C ASP A 107 18.86 14.11 -16.79
N LEU A 108 19.25 13.12 -16.02
CA LEU A 108 18.33 12.33 -15.19
C LEU A 108 17.71 13.17 -14.07
N THR A 109 18.41 14.20 -13.59
CA THR A 109 17.90 15.08 -12.52
C THR A 109 16.73 15.95 -13.01
N SER A 110 16.68 16.24 -14.33
CA SER A 110 15.54 16.95 -14.92
C SER A 110 14.26 16.12 -14.95
N ILE A 111 14.38 14.79 -14.93
CA ILE A 111 13.23 13.85 -14.94
C ILE A 111 12.74 13.61 -13.54
N PHE A 112 13.64 13.16 -12.65
CA PHE A 112 13.38 13.02 -11.22
C PHE A 112 14.63 13.44 -10.45
N ASP A 113 14.47 14.33 -9.50
CA ASP A 113 15.54 14.76 -8.60
C ASP A 113 15.39 14.12 -7.21
N VAL A 114 16.46 14.18 -6.43
CA VAL A 114 16.47 13.70 -5.05
C VAL A 114 15.39 14.44 -4.25
N GLY A 115 14.53 13.67 -3.62
CA GLY A 115 13.39 14.18 -2.86
C GLY A 115 12.06 14.10 -3.60
N ASP A 116 12.07 13.91 -4.92
CA ASP A 116 10.84 13.74 -5.69
C ASP A 116 10.07 12.50 -5.28
N LEU A 117 8.77 12.62 -5.36
CA LEU A 117 7.83 11.52 -5.14
C LEU A 117 7.34 11.00 -6.48
N LEU A 118 7.26 9.69 -6.57
CA LEU A 118 6.77 9.02 -7.75
C LEU A 118 5.86 7.84 -7.43
N ILE A 119 4.98 7.54 -8.37
CA ILE A 119 4.18 6.33 -8.42
C ILE A 119 4.85 5.41 -9.43
N ALA A 120 5.14 4.19 -9.03
CA ALA A 120 5.77 3.21 -9.90
C ALA A 120 5.16 1.82 -9.70
N LYS A 121 5.37 0.96 -10.69
CA LYS A 121 5.01 -0.45 -10.64
C LYS A 121 6.24 -1.30 -10.46
N ILE A 122 6.16 -2.31 -9.62
CA ILE A 122 7.24 -3.30 -9.47
C ILE A 122 7.18 -4.28 -10.64
N VAL A 123 8.21 -4.25 -11.47
CA VAL A 123 8.32 -5.13 -12.66
C VAL A 123 9.14 -6.36 -12.40
N ALA A 124 10.07 -6.32 -11.46
CA ALA A 124 10.85 -7.47 -11.03
C ALA A 124 11.23 -7.32 -9.55
N TYR A 125 11.29 -8.43 -8.86
CA TYR A 125 11.77 -8.50 -7.49
C TYR A 125 12.50 -9.81 -7.28
N ASP A 126 13.75 -9.71 -6.84
CA ASP A 126 14.57 -10.82 -6.39
C ASP A 126 15.18 -10.44 -5.04
N ARG A 127 15.18 -11.35 -4.08
CA ARG A 127 15.76 -11.13 -2.75
C ARG A 127 17.22 -10.70 -2.78
N THR A 128 17.92 -10.98 -3.87
CA THR A 128 19.35 -10.63 -4.05
C THR A 128 19.57 -9.27 -4.67
N ARG A 129 18.61 -8.74 -5.43
CA ARG A 129 18.75 -7.50 -6.23
C ARG A 129 17.86 -6.36 -5.81
N GLY A 130 16.92 -6.60 -4.91
CA GLY A 130 15.92 -5.62 -4.56
C GLY A 130 14.86 -5.40 -5.66
N PRO A 131 13.84 -4.55 -5.38
CA PRO A 131 12.76 -4.28 -6.32
C PRO A 131 13.22 -3.43 -7.51
N LEU A 132 12.78 -3.81 -8.72
CA LEU A 132 12.93 -3.01 -9.93
C LEU A 132 11.61 -2.35 -10.27
N LEU A 133 11.65 -1.04 -10.50
CA LEU A 133 10.48 -0.21 -10.78
C LEU A 133 10.39 0.16 -12.25
N SER A 134 9.17 0.45 -12.71
CA SER A 134 8.88 1.09 -13.99
C SER A 134 7.79 2.14 -13.82
N VAL A 135 7.86 3.21 -14.61
CA VAL A 135 6.84 4.27 -14.67
C VAL A 135 6.23 4.43 -16.05
N GLN A 136 6.40 3.46 -16.94
CA GLN A 136 5.93 3.51 -18.33
C GLN A 136 4.42 3.33 -18.50
N GLU A 137 3.69 2.84 -17.49
CA GLU A 137 2.24 2.71 -17.59
C GLU A 137 1.54 4.05 -17.32
N ASN A 138 0.37 4.25 -17.95
CA ASN A 138 -0.45 5.43 -17.73
C ASN A 138 -0.84 5.60 -16.26
N GLY A 139 -0.67 6.81 -15.73
CA GLY A 139 -0.97 7.13 -14.33
C GLY A 139 0.18 6.87 -13.35
N LEU A 140 1.33 6.40 -13.85
CA LEU A 140 2.58 6.32 -13.11
C LEU A 140 3.47 7.55 -13.41
N GLY A 141 4.49 7.77 -12.59
CA GLY A 141 5.44 8.86 -12.75
C GLY A 141 5.46 9.82 -11.58
N ARG A 142 5.95 11.06 -11.84
CA ARG A 142 6.11 12.10 -10.81
C ARG A 142 4.77 12.50 -10.18
N ILE A 143 4.80 12.72 -8.89
CA ILE A 143 3.70 13.29 -8.12
C ILE A 143 4.00 14.76 -7.87
N GLU A 144 3.19 15.63 -8.46
CA GLU A 144 3.40 17.07 -8.38
C GLU A 144 2.71 17.70 -7.17
N ARG A 145 1.58 17.12 -6.71
CA ARG A 145 0.71 17.69 -5.67
C ARG A 145 0.15 16.62 -4.76
N GLY A 146 -0.17 17.03 -3.53
CA GLY A 146 -0.91 16.23 -2.57
C GLY A 146 -0.16 16.01 -1.27
N GLN A 147 -0.91 15.57 -0.29
CA GLN A 147 -0.42 15.21 1.04
C GLN A 147 -0.17 13.70 1.11
N ILE A 148 0.94 13.32 1.73
CA ILE A 148 1.25 11.90 1.96
C ILE A 148 0.70 11.49 3.31
N ILE A 149 0.04 10.35 3.34
CA ILE A 149 -0.35 9.66 4.55
C ILE A 149 0.23 8.25 4.53
N GLU A 150 0.83 7.84 5.62
CA GLU A 150 1.34 6.49 5.81
C GLU A 150 0.31 5.67 6.60
N VAL A 151 -0.02 4.51 6.08
CA VAL A 151 -0.97 3.53 6.64
C VAL A 151 -0.29 2.18 6.71
N THR A 152 -0.59 1.41 7.73
CA THR A 152 -0.06 0.04 7.85
C THR A 152 -0.40 -0.77 6.60
N PRO A 153 0.58 -1.37 5.88
CA PRO A 153 0.34 -2.06 4.60
C PRO A 153 -0.75 -3.13 4.66
N THR A 154 -0.86 -3.85 5.78
CA THR A 154 -1.92 -4.86 6.00
C THR A 154 -3.33 -4.27 6.03
N LYS A 155 -3.47 -2.95 6.21
CA LYS A 155 -4.76 -2.24 6.24
C LYS A 155 -5.16 -1.67 4.88
N ILE A 156 -4.25 -1.62 3.91
CA ILE A 156 -4.51 -1.11 2.56
C ILE A 156 -5.73 -1.77 1.90
N PRO A 157 -5.91 -3.10 1.92
CA PRO A 157 -7.11 -3.72 1.36
C PRO A 157 -8.41 -3.21 2.00
N ARG A 158 -8.37 -2.80 3.28
CA ARG A 158 -9.53 -2.25 3.98
C ARG A 158 -9.81 -0.80 3.55
N VAL A 159 -8.76 -0.01 3.32
CA VAL A 159 -8.88 1.36 2.77
C VAL A 159 -9.45 1.34 1.36
N ILE A 160 -9.04 0.41 0.53
CA ILE A 160 -9.60 0.20 -0.81
C ILE A 160 -11.07 -0.24 -0.71
N GLY A 161 -11.35 -1.19 0.17
CA GLY A 161 -12.66 -1.80 0.32
C GLY A 161 -12.99 -2.82 -0.78
N LYS A 162 -14.12 -3.51 -0.63
CA LYS A 162 -14.57 -4.51 -1.60
C LYS A 162 -14.85 -3.84 -2.95
N LYS A 163 -14.12 -4.25 -4.00
CA LYS A 163 -14.20 -3.64 -5.35
C LYS A 163 -13.99 -2.11 -5.37
N GLY A 164 -13.19 -1.58 -4.45
CA GLY A 164 -12.92 -0.14 -4.38
C GLY A 164 -14.01 0.69 -3.70
N SER A 165 -15.02 0.07 -3.08
CA SER A 165 -16.17 0.79 -2.52
C SER A 165 -15.79 1.86 -1.48
N MET A 166 -14.87 1.56 -0.59
CA MET A 166 -14.46 2.48 0.47
C MET A 166 -13.70 3.69 -0.08
N ILE A 167 -12.72 3.45 -0.95
CA ILE A 167 -11.94 4.54 -1.53
C ILE A 167 -12.78 5.42 -2.46
N ASN A 168 -13.71 4.82 -3.23
CA ASN A 168 -14.60 5.58 -4.09
C ASN A 168 -15.56 6.46 -3.28
N MET A 169 -16.06 5.97 -2.16
CA MET A 169 -16.86 6.77 -1.23
C MET A 169 -16.06 7.98 -0.70
N ILE A 170 -14.80 7.79 -0.27
CA ILE A 170 -13.95 8.90 0.18
C ILE A 170 -13.76 9.92 -0.94
N LYS A 171 -13.42 9.46 -2.17
CA LYS A 171 -13.24 10.33 -3.33
C LYS A 171 -14.50 11.15 -3.64
N GLN A 172 -15.66 10.54 -3.60
CA GLN A 172 -16.95 11.19 -3.86
C GLN A 172 -17.30 12.19 -2.77
N GLU A 173 -17.18 11.80 -1.51
CA GLU A 173 -17.53 12.65 -0.38
C GLU A 173 -16.57 13.82 -0.19
N THR A 174 -15.28 13.68 -0.48
CA THR A 174 -14.29 14.77 -0.27
C THR A 174 -13.93 15.51 -1.54
N GLY A 175 -14.25 14.98 -2.71
CA GLY A 175 -13.81 15.54 -4.00
C GLY A 175 -12.31 15.40 -4.26
N CYS A 176 -11.58 14.66 -3.42
CA CYS A 176 -10.15 14.47 -3.53
C CYS A 176 -9.81 13.35 -4.53
N HIS A 177 -8.68 13.53 -5.20
CA HIS A 177 -8.00 12.41 -5.86
C HIS A 177 -7.15 11.66 -4.84
N VAL A 178 -7.30 10.35 -4.78
CA VAL A 178 -6.56 9.51 -3.82
C VAL A 178 -5.84 8.40 -4.59
N THR A 179 -4.53 8.36 -4.46
CA THR A 179 -3.68 7.31 -5.02
C THR A 179 -3.12 6.45 -3.91
N ILE A 180 -3.25 5.14 -4.04
CA ILE A 180 -2.86 4.18 -3.01
C ILE A 180 -1.69 3.34 -3.49
N GLY A 181 -0.57 3.38 -2.76
CA GLY A 181 0.53 2.44 -2.90
C GLY A 181 0.29 1.20 -2.03
N GLN A 182 0.59 0.02 -2.57
CA GLN A 182 0.52 -1.24 -1.81
C GLN A 182 1.52 -1.27 -0.65
N ASN A 183 2.54 -0.43 -0.70
CA ASN A 183 3.53 -0.25 0.35
C ASN A 183 3.06 0.57 1.57
N GLY A 184 1.78 0.94 1.62
CA GLY A 184 1.22 1.68 2.76
C GLY A 184 1.27 3.20 2.62
N LEU A 185 1.86 3.73 1.56
CA LEU A 185 1.83 5.16 1.27
C LEU A 185 0.58 5.50 0.44
N ILE A 186 -0.09 6.57 0.83
CA ILE A 186 -1.28 7.07 0.14
C ILE A 186 -1.07 8.56 -0.12
N ILE A 187 -1.41 9.02 -1.31
CA ILE A 187 -1.40 10.42 -1.66
C ILE A 187 -2.83 10.90 -1.82
N VAL A 188 -3.10 12.01 -1.17
CA VAL A 188 -4.38 12.71 -1.22
C VAL A 188 -4.14 14.06 -1.84
N SER A 189 -4.83 14.38 -2.93
CA SER A 189 -4.77 15.67 -3.60
C SER A 189 -6.19 16.21 -3.81
N GLY A 190 -6.49 17.32 -3.19
CA GLY A 190 -7.78 17.99 -3.22
C GLY A 190 -7.72 19.37 -3.87
N LYS A 191 -8.89 20.02 -3.95
CA LYS A 191 -8.99 21.43 -4.39
C LYS A 191 -8.63 22.40 -3.26
N SER A 192 -8.85 21.99 -2.02
CA SER A 192 -8.53 22.75 -0.82
C SER A 192 -7.80 21.89 0.20
N LEU A 193 -7.03 22.52 1.08
CA LEU A 193 -6.36 21.83 2.19
C LEU A 193 -7.36 21.21 3.18
N GLU A 194 -8.55 21.78 3.28
CA GLU A 194 -9.64 21.27 4.12
C GLU A 194 -10.17 19.93 3.58
N ASP A 195 -10.37 19.84 2.26
CA ASP A 195 -10.79 18.59 1.61
C ASP A 195 -9.74 17.50 1.80
N GLU A 196 -8.45 17.84 1.60
CA GLU A 196 -7.34 16.91 1.82
C GLU A 196 -7.29 16.43 3.27
N ARG A 197 -7.39 17.33 4.24
CA ARG A 197 -7.44 17.01 5.66
C ARG A 197 -8.59 16.07 5.98
N LEU A 198 -9.78 16.34 5.42
CA LEU A 198 -10.97 15.53 5.64
C LEU A 198 -10.78 14.10 5.09
N ALA A 199 -10.23 13.97 3.89
CA ALA A 199 -9.91 12.67 3.30
C ALA A 199 -8.85 11.93 4.13
N MET A 200 -7.82 12.61 4.61
CA MET A 200 -6.80 12.02 5.49
C MET A 200 -7.38 11.54 6.82
N MET A 201 -8.27 12.31 7.44
CA MET A 201 -8.99 11.91 8.65
C MET A 201 -9.83 10.65 8.42
N ALA A 202 -10.52 10.58 7.27
CA ALA A 202 -11.29 9.39 6.87
C ALA A 202 -10.40 8.16 6.74
N ILE A 203 -9.25 8.28 6.07
CA ILE A 203 -8.27 7.20 5.92
C ILE A 203 -7.72 6.74 7.27
N ARG A 204 -7.37 7.68 8.16
CA ARG A 204 -6.89 7.35 9.53
C ARG A 204 -7.94 6.61 10.34
N LYS A 205 -9.20 7.04 10.25
CA LYS A 205 -10.31 6.35 10.93
C LYS A 205 -10.48 4.92 10.41
N ILE A 206 -10.36 4.71 9.11
CA ILE A 206 -10.42 3.37 8.52
C ILE A 206 -9.25 2.52 9.03
N GLU A 207 -8.05 3.06 9.12
CA GLU A 207 -6.90 2.35 9.66
C GLU A 207 -7.12 1.91 11.12
N GLN A 208 -7.62 2.82 11.96
CA GLN A 208 -7.86 2.55 13.39
C GLN A 208 -8.98 1.53 13.60
N GLU A 209 -10.05 1.63 12.84
CA GLU A 209 -11.26 0.81 13.01
C GLU A 209 -11.37 -0.34 11.98
N ALA A 210 -10.26 -0.71 11.32
CA ALA A 210 -10.23 -1.68 10.21
C ALA A 210 -10.88 -3.04 10.52
N HIS A 211 -10.95 -3.42 11.79
CA HIS A 211 -11.48 -4.70 12.27
C HIS A 211 -12.97 -4.66 12.61
N THR A 212 -13.62 -3.51 12.56
CA THR A 212 -15.02 -3.36 12.96
C THR A 212 -15.99 -3.45 11.78
N SER A 213 -17.26 -3.81 12.06
CA SER A 213 -18.35 -3.82 11.08
C SER A 213 -19.00 -2.43 10.96
N GLY A 214 -19.73 -2.14 9.86
CA GLY A 214 -20.43 -0.87 9.66
C GLY A 214 -19.49 0.35 9.51
N LEU A 215 -18.24 0.12 9.12
CA LEU A 215 -17.22 1.16 9.03
C LEU A 215 -17.55 2.21 7.95
N THR A 216 -18.15 1.81 6.85
CA THR A 216 -18.51 2.73 5.75
C THR A 216 -19.45 3.81 6.25
N ASP A 217 -20.53 3.44 6.94
CA ASP A 217 -21.53 4.40 7.44
C ASP A 217 -20.94 5.35 8.47
N ARG A 218 -20.06 4.85 9.35
CA ARG A 218 -19.37 5.69 10.34
C ARG A 218 -18.39 6.67 9.70
N VAL A 219 -17.67 6.26 8.67
CA VAL A 219 -16.75 7.16 7.95
C VAL A 219 -17.54 8.19 7.17
N THR A 220 -18.59 7.81 6.45
CA THR A 220 -19.47 8.73 5.74
C THR A 220 -20.11 9.75 6.70
N GLY A 221 -20.66 9.28 7.82
CA GLY A 221 -21.26 10.16 8.83
C GLY A 221 -20.25 11.14 9.44
N MET A 222 -18.99 10.71 9.65
CA MET A 222 -17.92 11.61 10.10
C MET A 222 -17.62 12.69 9.05
N ILE A 223 -17.43 12.31 7.79
CA ILE A 223 -17.14 13.26 6.70
C ILE A 223 -18.26 14.31 6.58
N GLN A 224 -19.52 13.88 6.61
CA GLN A 224 -20.68 14.77 6.50
C GLN A 224 -20.81 15.71 7.71
N LYS A 225 -20.50 15.24 8.92
CA LYS A 225 -20.50 16.06 10.12
C LYS A 225 -19.44 17.17 10.08
N GLU A 226 -18.21 16.81 9.67
CA GLU A 226 -17.11 17.77 9.55
C GLU A 226 -17.38 18.84 8.48
N LYS A 227 -17.93 18.46 7.33
CA LYS A 227 -18.34 19.41 6.29
C LYS A 227 -19.35 20.43 6.79
N ARG A 228 -20.39 19.99 7.51
CA ARG A 228 -21.39 20.89 8.09
C ARG A 228 -20.81 21.80 9.17
N GLY A 229 -19.83 21.29 9.94
CA GLY A 229 -19.12 22.08 10.96
C GLY A 229 -18.28 23.19 10.34
N GLY A 230 -17.57 22.92 9.25
CA GLY A 230 -16.76 23.88 8.50
C GLY A 230 -17.58 25.00 7.84
N GLU A 231 -18.75 24.67 7.26
CA GLU A 231 -19.64 25.66 6.65
C GLU A 231 -20.22 26.67 7.66
N ASN A 232 -20.43 26.27 8.91
CA ASN A 232 -20.94 27.15 9.96
C ASN A 232 -19.89 28.14 10.47
N VAL A 233 -18.61 27.80 10.45
CA VAL A 233 -17.50 28.67 10.84
C VAL A 233 -17.23 29.74 9.77
N SER A 234 -17.34 29.39 8.48
CA SER A 234 -17.12 30.31 7.36
C SER A 234 -18.27 31.30 7.14
N LYS A 235 -19.46 31.04 7.70
CA LYS A 235 -20.62 32.00 7.64
C LYS A 235 -20.68 32.97 8.81
N SER A 236 -19.82 32.76 9.83
CA SER A 236 -19.78 33.64 11.03
C SER A 236 -18.50 34.48 11.12
N ALA A 237 -17.67 34.48 10.09
CA ALA A 237 -16.53 35.39 9.89
C ALA A 237 -16.76 36.30 8.69
#